data_d620622682721b85ba7b55fcc39a0510
#
_entry.id   d620622682721b85ba7b55fcc39a0510
#
_cell.length_a   1.000
_cell.length_b   1.000
_cell.length_c   1.000
_cell.angle_alpha   90.00
_cell.angle_beta   90.00
_cell.angle_gamma   90.00
#
_symmetry.space_group_name_H-M   'P 1'
#
loop_
_entity.id
_entity.type
_entity.pdbx_description
1 polymer ?
#
loop_
_entity_poly.entity_id
_entity_poly.type
_entity_poly.pdbx_seq_one_letter_code
_entity_poly.pdbx_strand_id
1 'polypeptide(L)'
;MKILIKSMAIAALCLSTLLSLCSCKNKSNKNNQKMIEPELPANVRAYANEGFTLYWIGDNAEPRKNPASLFSNVNDEIIEELNIADGIPASMSAFLIKTSDKEYLFDTGMGNENSLLLPSLESIGVAAEDIDAIFITHLHGDHFGDLTKDGNAVFTNAKLYISHDEYDAWIGSGSEKGADAKAAVDPYSKRLVLFNFGDELEGGIKAINSVGHTAGHTSYRKGNVLIAGDIMHGVALQTVHPECCASFDMDIEKSVAARISTLKTAESEKLILCGMHFPVGGIIDFRK
;
A
#
# COMPACT_ATOMS: atom_id res chain seq x y z
N MET A 1 40.11 1.57 53.78
CA MET A 1 40.97 2.69 54.22
C MET A 1 40.22 3.97 53.88
N LYS A 2 39.82 4.69 54.89
CA LYS A 2 39.08 5.97 54.88
C LYS A 2 39.94 7.11 54.39
N ILE A 3 39.37 8.15 53.79
CA ILE A 3 39.66 9.59 53.93
C ILE A 3 38.70 10.27 52.96
N LEU A 4 37.68 10.91 53.24
CA LEU A 4 37.16 12.02 54.08
C LEU A 4 37.77 13.40 53.78
N ILE A 5 36.87 14.38 53.52
CA ILE A 5 36.90 15.82 53.84
C ILE A 5 37.42 16.72 52.70
N LYS A 6 36.88 17.87 52.36
CA LYS A 6 36.05 18.90 53.06
C LYS A 6 35.44 19.88 52.04
N SER A 7 34.29 20.41 52.41
CA SER A 7 33.63 21.62 51.90
C SER A 7 34.38 22.89 52.19
N MET A 8 34.25 23.89 51.33
CA MET A 8 34.31 25.31 51.73
C MET A 8 33.36 26.17 50.89
N ALA A 9 32.40 26.77 51.57
CA ALA A 9 31.55 27.84 51.08
C ALA A 9 32.29 29.19 51.31
N ILE A 10 32.17 30.13 50.37
CA ILE A 10 32.41 31.56 50.62
C ILE A 10 31.28 32.34 49.97
N ALA A 11 30.61 33.09 50.87
CA ALA A 11 29.60 34.10 50.55
C ALA A 11 30.24 35.50 50.54
N ALA A 12 29.83 36.38 49.67
CA ALA A 12 29.90 37.85 49.81
C ALA A 12 28.95 38.46 48.72
N LEU A 13 27.95 39.01 48.99
CA LEU A 13 27.40 40.25 49.61
C LEU A 13 27.53 41.51 48.72
N CYS A 14 26.35 41.98 48.29
CA CYS A 14 25.90 43.35 48.00
C CYS A 14 26.54 44.20 46.91
N LEU A 15 25.78 44.64 45.94
CA LEU A 15 25.33 46.07 45.96
C LEU A 15 24.19 46.29 44.94
N SER A 16 23.16 46.98 45.43
CA SER A 16 21.96 47.43 44.73
C SER A 16 22.23 48.63 43.81
N THR A 17 21.71 48.62 42.58
CA THR A 17 21.26 49.86 41.90
C THR A 17 20.00 49.58 41.11
N LEU A 18 18.90 50.26 41.52
CA LEU A 18 17.67 50.36 40.78
C LEU A 18 17.92 51.10 39.46
N LEU A 19 17.56 50.50 38.36
CA LEU A 19 17.20 51.20 37.14
C LEU A 19 15.84 50.65 36.63
N SER A 20 14.85 51.48 36.81
CA SER A 20 13.52 51.36 36.26
C SER A 20 13.59 51.46 34.75
N LEU A 21 13.33 50.40 34.03
CA LEU A 21 13.07 50.42 32.60
C LEU A 21 11.75 49.78 32.31
N CYS A 22 10.87 50.62 31.76
CA CYS A 22 9.52 50.38 31.29
C CYS A 22 9.52 49.20 30.34
N SER A 23 8.99 48.04 30.76
CA SER A 23 8.79 46.88 29.89
C SER A 23 7.45 46.94 29.22
N CYS A 24 7.44 47.40 27.97
CA CYS A 24 6.28 47.20 27.10
C CYS A 24 6.09 45.71 26.90
N LYS A 25 5.04 45.15 27.54
CA LYS A 25 4.58 43.80 27.26
C LYS A 25 3.96 43.75 25.87
N ASN A 26 4.75 43.39 24.88
CA ASN A 26 4.23 42.86 23.63
C ASN A 26 3.61 41.49 23.93
N LYS A 27 2.30 41.47 24.07
CA LYS A 27 1.53 40.23 23.96
C LYS A 27 1.63 39.75 22.51
N SER A 28 2.60 38.92 22.20
CA SER A 28 2.53 38.08 20.98
C SER A 28 1.33 37.17 21.14
N ASN A 29 0.24 37.50 20.47
CA ASN A 29 -0.87 36.60 20.23
C ASN A 29 -0.34 35.47 19.36
N LYS A 30 0.16 34.38 19.95
CA LYS A 30 0.32 33.11 19.26
C LYS A 30 -1.10 32.61 19.02
N ASN A 31 -1.66 32.98 17.87
CA ASN A 31 -2.77 32.24 17.28
C ASN A 31 -2.27 30.79 17.08
N ASN A 32 -2.56 29.96 18.04
CA ASN A 32 -2.61 28.50 17.84
C ASN A 32 -3.78 28.24 16.89
N GLN A 33 -3.60 28.51 15.61
CA GLN A 33 -4.39 27.84 14.59
C GLN A 33 -3.97 26.38 14.68
N LYS A 34 -4.77 25.58 15.38
CA LYS A 34 -4.77 24.14 15.29
C LYS A 34 -4.99 23.87 13.80
N MET A 35 -3.94 23.46 13.09
CA MET A 35 -4.09 22.98 11.72
C MET A 35 -5.08 21.83 11.83
N ILE A 36 -6.26 22.02 11.29
CA ILE A 36 -7.24 20.95 11.11
C ILE A 36 -6.61 20.12 9.99
N GLU A 37 -6.07 18.94 10.33
CA GLU A 37 -5.70 17.98 9.29
C GLU A 37 -6.97 17.71 8.48
N PRO A 38 -6.90 17.80 7.14
CA PRO A 38 -8.08 17.56 6.32
C PRO A 38 -8.61 16.16 6.62
N GLU A 39 -9.90 16.06 6.85
CA GLU A 39 -10.57 14.77 7.04
C GLU A 39 -10.41 13.96 5.75
N LEU A 40 -9.85 12.74 5.88
CA LEU A 40 -9.64 11.86 4.73
C LEU A 40 -10.99 11.42 4.17
N PRO A 41 -11.11 11.27 2.84
CA PRO A 41 -12.30 10.69 2.21
C PRO A 41 -12.65 9.31 2.79
N ALA A 42 -13.91 8.94 2.73
CA ALA A 42 -14.41 7.68 3.27
C ALA A 42 -13.73 6.44 2.67
N ASN A 43 -13.22 6.55 1.43
CA ASN A 43 -12.49 5.51 0.72
C ASN A 43 -10.96 5.63 0.86
N VAL A 44 -10.44 6.44 1.78
CA VAL A 44 -9.00 6.55 2.05
C VAL A 44 -8.72 6.26 3.52
N ARG A 45 -7.65 5.51 3.79
CA ARG A 45 -7.12 5.29 5.16
C ARG A 45 -5.62 5.51 5.16
N ALA A 46 -5.12 6.16 6.20
CA ALA A 46 -3.70 6.42 6.41
C ALA A 46 -3.18 5.61 7.59
N TYR A 47 -2.04 4.99 7.42
CA TYR A 47 -1.34 4.18 8.42
C TYR A 47 0.08 4.70 8.58
N ALA A 48 0.37 5.35 9.70
CA ALA A 48 1.70 5.86 9.99
C ALA A 48 2.69 4.72 10.24
N ASN A 49 3.85 4.80 9.61
CA ASN A 49 4.98 3.90 9.79
C ASN A 49 6.27 4.69 9.99
N GLU A 50 7.35 4.01 10.35
CA GLU A 50 8.65 4.65 10.51
C GLU A 50 9.20 5.12 9.15
N GLY A 51 9.33 6.43 8.99
CA GLY A 51 9.87 7.07 7.79
C GLY A 51 8.90 7.17 6.60
N PHE A 52 7.65 6.73 6.71
CA PHE A 52 6.64 6.89 5.66
C PHE A 52 5.20 6.76 6.18
N THR A 53 4.26 7.21 5.39
CA THR A 53 2.83 6.92 5.57
C THR A 53 2.37 5.99 4.47
N LEU A 54 1.67 4.91 4.84
CA LEU A 54 0.95 4.04 3.92
C LEU A 54 -0.48 4.55 3.80
N TYR A 55 -0.95 4.75 2.58
CA TYR A 55 -2.36 5.02 2.30
C TYR A 55 -2.96 3.80 1.60
N TRP A 56 -4.09 3.34 2.09
CA TRP A 56 -5.03 2.51 1.36
C TRP A 56 -6.01 3.42 0.64
N ILE A 57 -6.25 3.19 -0.63
CA ILE A 57 -7.17 3.94 -1.49
C ILE A 57 -8.15 2.95 -2.11
N GLY A 58 -9.40 2.97 -1.64
CA GLY A 58 -10.47 2.21 -2.26
C GLY A 58 -10.86 2.85 -3.59
N ASP A 59 -10.78 2.07 -4.66
CA ASP A 59 -11.10 2.53 -6.02
C ASP A 59 -12.58 2.36 -6.40
N ASN A 60 -13.33 1.57 -5.62
CA ASN A 60 -14.78 1.40 -5.77
C ASN A 60 -15.56 2.24 -4.74
N ALA A 61 -16.57 2.97 -5.21
CA ALA A 61 -17.40 3.82 -4.35
C ALA A 61 -18.30 3.01 -3.40
N GLU A 62 -18.82 1.86 -3.88
CA GLU A 62 -19.78 1.04 -3.14
C GLU A 62 -19.09 -0.17 -2.50
N PRO A 63 -19.54 -0.58 -1.30
CA PRO A 63 -19.04 -1.81 -0.68
C PRO A 63 -19.22 -3.01 -1.60
N ARG A 64 -18.18 -3.84 -1.72
CA ARG A 64 -18.19 -5.04 -2.56
C ARG A 64 -18.20 -6.30 -1.70
N LYS A 65 -18.86 -7.33 -2.19
CA LYS A 65 -18.77 -8.69 -1.66
C LYS A 65 -18.50 -9.67 -2.81
N ASN A 66 -17.58 -10.57 -2.62
CA ASN A 66 -17.35 -11.69 -3.53
C ASN A 66 -18.26 -12.86 -3.11
N PRO A 67 -18.99 -13.50 -4.04
CA PRO A 67 -19.81 -14.65 -3.71
C PRO A 67 -18.93 -15.87 -3.38
N ALA A 68 -19.39 -16.74 -2.49
CA ALA A 68 -18.67 -17.97 -2.15
C ALA A 68 -18.40 -18.86 -3.37
N SER A 69 -19.28 -18.83 -4.37
CA SER A 69 -19.13 -19.55 -5.65
C SER A 69 -17.96 -19.08 -6.52
N LEU A 70 -17.34 -17.95 -6.18
CA LEU A 70 -16.10 -17.51 -6.83
C LEU A 70 -14.92 -18.43 -6.51
N PHE A 71 -14.98 -19.14 -5.38
CA PHE A 71 -13.86 -19.89 -4.85
C PHE A 71 -14.06 -21.40 -5.03
N SER A 72 -12.99 -22.11 -5.42
CA SER A 72 -12.94 -23.56 -5.41
C SER A 72 -12.88 -24.10 -3.97
N ASN A 73 -13.24 -25.35 -3.81
CA ASN A 73 -13.16 -26.10 -2.52
C ASN A 73 -14.04 -25.51 -1.39
N VAL A 74 -15.02 -24.67 -1.71
CA VAL A 74 -16.01 -24.17 -0.75
C VAL A 74 -17.25 -25.09 -0.79
N ASN A 75 -17.73 -25.49 0.40
CA ASN A 75 -18.94 -26.26 0.58
C ASN A 75 -19.88 -25.58 1.58
N ASP A 76 -21.08 -26.14 1.77
CA ASP A 76 -22.10 -25.57 2.66
C ASP A 76 -21.64 -25.49 4.12
N GLU A 77 -20.80 -26.43 4.57
CA GLU A 77 -20.25 -26.43 5.94
C GLU A 77 -19.33 -25.23 6.17
N ILE A 78 -18.42 -24.94 5.22
CA ILE A 78 -17.53 -23.75 5.27
C ILE A 78 -18.35 -22.47 5.22
N ILE A 79 -19.38 -22.44 4.37
CA ILE A 79 -20.26 -21.25 4.24
C ILE A 79 -20.96 -20.95 5.55
N GLU A 80 -21.48 -21.98 6.24
CA GLU A 80 -22.16 -21.86 7.52
C GLU A 80 -21.17 -21.50 8.65
N GLU A 81 -20.03 -22.21 8.75
CA GLU A 81 -19.00 -21.96 9.75
C GLU A 81 -18.50 -20.52 9.74
N LEU A 82 -18.20 -20.00 8.56
CA LEU A 82 -17.66 -18.65 8.37
C LEU A 82 -18.74 -17.56 8.22
N ASN A 83 -20.04 -17.94 8.21
CA ASN A 83 -21.17 -17.04 8.01
C ASN A 83 -21.00 -16.15 6.75
N ILE A 84 -20.62 -16.76 5.62
CA ILE A 84 -20.33 -16.08 4.36
C ILE A 84 -21.40 -16.30 3.26
N ALA A 85 -22.60 -16.75 3.62
CA ALA A 85 -23.70 -16.98 2.70
C ALA A 85 -24.08 -15.71 1.90
N ASP A 86 -24.01 -14.52 2.53
CA ASP A 86 -24.28 -13.22 1.90
C ASP A 86 -23.09 -12.67 1.11
N GLY A 87 -22.03 -13.46 0.95
CA GLY A 87 -20.78 -13.10 0.30
C GLY A 87 -19.72 -12.58 1.26
N ILE A 88 -18.49 -12.54 0.76
CA ILE A 88 -17.26 -12.22 1.50
C ILE A 88 -16.91 -10.76 1.20
N PRO A 89 -16.79 -9.88 2.24
CA PRO A 89 -16.40 -8.49 2.03
C PRO A 89 -15.07 -8.35 1.28
N ALA A 90 -15.05 -7.48 0.28
CA ALA A 90 -13.90 -7.22 -0.57
C ALA A 90 -13.86 -5.73 -0.97
N SER A 91 -12.77 -5.30 -1.59
CA SER A 91 -12.64 -3.99 -2.24
C SER A 91 -11.94 -4.13 -3.59
N MET A 92 -11.86 -3.01 -4.31
CA MET A 92 -10.90 -2.78 -5.39
C MET A 92 -10.04 -1.63 -4.88
N SER A 93 -8.75 -1.79 -4.79
CA SER A 93 -7.93 -0.76 -4.15
C SER A 93 -6.50 -0.70 -4.69
N ALA A 94 -5.87 0.44 -4.47
CA ALA A 94 -4.46 0.67 -4.66
C ALA A 94 -3.83 1.13 -3.33
N PHE A 95 -2.49 1.12 -3.27
CA PHE A 95 -1.78 1.62 -2.10
C PHE A 95 -0.76 2.68 -2.51
N LEU A 96 -0.62 3.71 -1.68
CA LEU A 96 0.43 4.72 -1.83
C LEU A 96 1.33 4.68 -0.59
N ILE A 97 2.63 4.62 -0.81
CA ILE A 97 3.64 4.90 0.22
C ILE A 97 4.20 6.29 -0.05
N LYS A 98 3.95 7.20 0.91
CA LYS A 98 4.45 8.57 0.88
C LYS A 98 5.56 8.73 1.92
N THR A 99 6.76 9.09 1.47
CA THR A 99 7.91 9.44 2.31
C THR A 99 8.02 10.96 2.43
N SER A 100 9.11 11.49 2.98
CA SER A 100 9.37 12.94 3.05
C SER A 100 9.60 13.58 1.68
N ASP A 101 9.97 12.79 0.67
CA ASP A 101 10.47 13.29 -0.62
C ASP A 101 10.07 12.44 -1.83
N LYS A 102 9.32 11.34 -1.62
CA LYS A 102 8.95 10.39 -2.67
C LYS A 102 7.57 9.79 -2.47
N GLU A 103 6.85 9.61 -3.58
CA GLU A 103 5.56 8.96 -3.67
C GLU A 103 5.65 7.68 -4.51
N TYR A 104 5.32 6.53 -3.89
CA TYR A 104 5.36 5.20 -4.50
C TYR A 104 3.96 4.61 -4.55
N LEU A 105 3.42 4.42 -5.75
CA LEU A 105 2.10 3.86 -5.98
C LEU A 105 2.20 2.36 -6.29
N PHE A 106 1.31 1.57 -5.71
CA PHE A 106 1.20 0.13 -5.94
C PHE A 106 -0.16 -0.15 -6.57
N ASP A 107 -0.13 -0.59 -7.82
CA ASP A 107 -1.23 -0.72 -8.75
C ASP A 107 -1.98 0.61 -9.01
N THR A 108 -2.82 0.61 -10.03
CA THR A 108 -3.54 1.82 -10.46
C THR A 108 -5.03 1.61 -10.66
N GLY A 109 -5.61 0.60 -9.98
CA GLY A 109 -7.05 0.39 -9.95
C GLY A 109 -7.68 0.07 -11.30
N MET A 110 -9.00 0.30 -11.38
CA MET A 110 -9.86 -0.06 -12.52
C MET A 110 -9.73 0.87 -13.73
N GLY A 111 -9.43 2.15 -13.53
CA GLY A 111 -9.32 3.14 -14.59
C GLY A 111 -10.59 3.41 -15.39
N ASN A 112 -11.76 3.08 -14.85
CA ASN A 112 -13.04 3.35 -15.50
C ASN A 112 -13.66 4.66 -15.00
N GLU A 113 -14.82 5.03 -15.52
CA GLU A 113 -15.51 6.28 -15.16
C GLU A 113 -15.89 6.41 -13.68
N ASN A 114 -15.93 5.30 -12.94
CA ASN A 114 -16.26 5.24 -11.52
C ASN A 114 -15.01 5.03 -10.63
N SER A 115 -13.81 5.00 -11.21
CA SER A 115 -12.56 4.90 -10.48
C SER A 115 -12.36 6.10 -9.57
N LEU A 116 -11.99 5.83 -8.33
CA LEU A 116 -11.74 6.85 -7.30
C LEU A 116 -10.27 7.09 -7.02
N LEU A 117 -9.35 6.39 -7.69
CA LEU A 117 -7.92 6.52 -7.42
C LEU A 117 -7.43 7.96 -7.61
N LEU A 118 -7.60 8.53 -8.79
CA LEU A 118 -7.08 9.87 -9.10
C LEU A 118 -7.69 10.96 -8.21
N PRO A 119 -9.04 11.05 -8.03
CA PRO A 119 -9.61 12.05 -7.12
C PRO A 119 -9.20 11.81 -5.65
N SER A 120 -8.91 10.57 -5.25
CA SER A 120 -8.43 10.28 -3.90
C SER A 120 -6.99 10.72 -3.70
N LEU A 121 -6.11 10.54 -4.68
CA LEU A 121 -4.74 11.07 -4.64
C LEU A 121 -4.76 12.59 -4.51
N GLU A 122 -5.56 13.29 -5.32
CA GLU A 122 -5.71 14.75 -5.23
C GLU A 122 -6.21 15.19 -3.85
N SER A 123 -7.15 14.46 -3.24
CA SER A 123 -7.70 14.78 -1.92
C SER A 123 -6.68 14.71 -0.78
N ILE A 124 -5.61 13.93 -0.94
CA ILE A 124 -4.50 13.83 0.01
C ILE A 124 -3.28 14.68 -0.41
N GLY A 125 -3.47 15.56 -1.41
CA GLY A 125 -2.45 16.49 -1.88
C GLY A 125 -1.34 15.82 -2.69
N VAL A 126 -1.68 14.81 -3.49
CA VAL A 126 -0.78 14.11 -4.41
C VAL A 126 -1.36 14.20 -5.82
N ALA A 127 -0.70 14.91 -6.71
CA ALA A 127 -1.05 14.93 -8.12
C ALA A 127 -0.45 13.71 -8.85
N ALA A 128 -1.01 13.36 -10.01
CA ALA A 128 -0.50 12.21 -10.77
C ALA A 128 0.99 12.39 -11.18
N GLU A 129 1.40 13.62 -11.47
CA GLU A 129 2.77 13.97 -11.78
C GLU A 129 3.74 13.91 -10.59
N ASP A 130 3.23 13.86 -9.34
CA ASP A 130 4.05 13.73 -8.14
C ASP A 130 4.49 12.28 -7.89
N ILE A 131 3.86 11.29 -8.55
CA ILE A 131 4.21 9.89 -8.40
C ILE A 131 5.59 9.63 -9.04
N ASP A 132 6.54 9.18 -8.23
CA ASP A 132 7.91 8.87 -8.66
C ASP A 132 8.04 7.48 -9.27
N ALA A 133 7.34 6.50 -8.70
CA ALA A 133 7.35 5.13 -9.21
C ALA A 133 6.00 4.43 -8.98
N ILE A 134 5.65 3.59 -9.95
CA ILE A 134 4.50 2.69 -9.90
C ILE A 134 5.03 1.26 -9.90
N PHE A 135 4.57 0.46 -8.95
CA PHE A 135 4.90 -0.95 -8.82
C PHE A 135 3.65 -1.77 -9.12
N ILE A 136 3.63 -2.43 -10.27
CA ILE A 136 2.51 -3.29 -10.68
C ILE A 136 2.70 -4.67 -10.09
N THR A 137 1.70 -5.15 -9.35
CA THR A 137 1.72 -6.49 -8.77
C THR A 137 1.55 -7.54 -9.86
N HIS A 138 0.62 -7.32 -10.80
CA HIS A 138 0.37 -8.17 -11.95
C HIS A 138 -0.49 -7.43 -13.00
N LEU A 139 -0.63 -8.03 -14.19
CA LEU A 139 -1.27 -7.38 -15.32
C LEU A 139 -2.73 -7.84 -15.57
N HIS A 140 -3.55 -7.90 -14.52
CA HIS A 140 -5.01 -7.86 -14.66
C HIS A 140 -5.52 -6.42 -14.74
N GLY A 141 -6.64 -6.21 -15.45
CA GLY A 141 -7.13 -4.89 -15.82
C GLY A 141 -7.43 -3.94 -14.67
N ASP A 142 -7.80 -4.49 -13.51
CA ASP A 142 -8.10 -3.74 -12.29
C ASP A 142 -6.85 -3.35 -11.47
N HIS A 143 -5.65 -3.61 -11.99
CA HIS A 143 -4.36 -3.23 -11.39
C HIS A 143 -3.60 -2.21 -12.23
N PHE A 144 -3.91 -2.11 -13.52
CA PHE A 144 -3.23 -1.15 -14.41
C PHE A 144 -4.18 -0.14 -15.08
N GLY A 145 -5.44 -0.07 -14.65
CA GLY A 145 -6.50 0.66 -15.35
C GLY A 145 -6.22 2.16 -15.50
N ASP A 146 -5.76 2.85 -14.46
CA ASP A 146 -5.42 4.28 -14.52
C ASP A 146 -4.00 4.57 -15.02
N LEU A 147 -3.24 3.59 -15.53
CA LEU A 147 -1.93 3.87 -16.15
C LEU A 147 -2.07 4.82 -17.34
N THR A 148 -3.16 4.69 -18.12
CA THR A 148 -3.35 5.50 -19.33
C THR A 148 -4.75 6.08 -19.42
N LYS A 149 -4.81 7.25 -20.03
CA LYS A 149 -6.06 7.90 -20.43
C LYS A 149 -5.93 8.38 -21.86
N ASP A 150 -6.88 8.00 -22.72
CA ASP A 150 -6.86 8.34 -24.15
C ASP A 150 -5.51 8.00 -24.83
N GLY A 151 -4.89 6.87 -24.43
CA GLY A 151 -3.62 6.39 -24.95
C GLY A 151 -2.37 7.12 -24.45
N ASN A 152 -2.51 8.04 -23.49
CA ASN A 152 -1.39 8.79 -22.91
C ASN A 152 -1.13 8.35 -21.48
N ALA A 153 0.13 8.37 -21.03
CA ALA A 153 0.49 8.10 -19.65
C ALA A 153 -0.15 9.14 -18.71
N VAL A 154 -0.85 8.66 -17.67
CA VAL A 154 -1.42 9.50 -16.61
C VAL A 154 -0.33 9.98 -15.66
N PHE A 155 0.53 9.10 -15.21
CA PHE A 155 1.61 9.39 -14.26
C PHE A 155 2.89 9.74 -15.04
N THR A 156 2.97 10.99 -15.49
CA THR A 156 3.95 11.43 -16.51
C THR A 156 5.40 11.38 -16.08
N ASN A 157 5.69 11.44 -14.76
CA ASN A 157 7.05 11.39 -14.21
C ASN A 157 7.44 10.01 -13.67
N ALA A 158 6.45 9.14 -13.42
CA ALA A 158 6.67 7.86 -12.76
C ALA A 158 7.50 6.89 -13.61
N LYS A 159 8.43 6.17 -12.98
CA LYS A 159 8.95 4.91 -13.49
C LYS A 159 7.91 3.82 -13.28
N LEU A 160 7.79 2.91 -14.23
CA LEU A 160 6.87 1.78 -14.15
C LEU A 160 7.66 0.48 -13.92
N TYR A 161 7.41 -0.19 -12.80
CA TYR A 161 8.06 -1.42 -12.40
C TYR A 161 7.14 -2.62 -12.61
N ILE A 162 7.60 -3.61 -13.40
CA ILE A 162 6.90 -4.87 -13.67
C ILE A 162 7.92 -6.00 -13.61
N SER A 163 7.57 -7.18 -13.07
CA SER A 163 8.48 -8.32 -13.11
C SER A 163 8.70 -8.79 -14.53
N HIS A 164 9.90 -9.31 -14.84
CA HIS A 164 10.19 -9.91 -16.15
C HIS A 164 9.18 -11.01 -16.48
N ASP A 165 8.88 -11.88 -15.52
CA ASP A 165 7.99 -13.02 -15.73
C ASP A 165 6.57 -12.57 -16.10
N GLU A 166 6.06 -11.50 -15.47
CA GLU A 166 4.73 -10.94 -15.76
C GLU A 166 4.70 -10.28 -17.14
N TYR A 167 5.70 -9.44 -17.41
CA TYR A 167 5.82 -8.77 -18.71
C TYR A 167 5.90 -9.78 -19.85
N ASP A 168 6.73 -10.81 -19.73
CA ASP A 168 6.91 -11.82 -20.76
C ASP A 168 5.66 -12.67 -20.96
N ALA A 169 4.96 -13.03 -19.88
CA ALA A 169 3.74 -13.82 -19.97
C ALA A 169 2.58 -13.09 -20.66
N TRP A 170 2.43 -11.82 -20.40
CA TRP A 170 1.31 -11.02 -20.93
C TRP A 170 1.66 -10.29 -22.23
N ILE A 171 2.79 -9.58 -22.26
CA ILE A 171 3.15 -8.66 -23.34
C ILE A 171 4.16 -9.31 -24.28
N GLY A 172 5.21 -9.91 -23.74
CA GLY A 172 6.27 -10.54 -24.53
C GLY A 172 5.79 -11.71 -25.39
N SER A 173 4.75 -12.43 -24.92
CA SER A 173 4.14 -13.54 -25.67
C SER A 173 3.37 -13.09 -26.92
N GLY A 174 3.01 -11.80 -27.03
CA GLY A 174 2.19 -11.26 -28.12
C GLY A 174 0.76 -11.82 -28.15
N SER A 175 0.25 -12.33 -27.03
CA SER A 175 -1.10 -12.89 -26.94
C SER A 175 -2.18 -11.81 -26.99
N GLU A 176 -3.34 -12.13 -27.55
CA GLU A 176 -4.51 -11.21 -27.54
C GLU A 176 -4.92 -10.82 -26.11
N LYS A 177 -4.73 -11.72 -25.15
CA LYS A 177 -5.03 -11.45 -23.72
C LYS A 177 -4.17 -10.33 -23.12
N GLY A 178 -2.96 -10.12 -23.66
CA GLY A 178 -2.05 -9.06 -23.19
C GLY A 178 -2.17 -7.75 -23.97
N ALA A 179 -3.08 -7.63 -24.93
CA ALA A 179 -3.19 -6.45 -25.77
C ALA A 179 -3.49 -5.17 -24.98
N ASP A 180 -4.43 -5.25 -24.03
CA ASP A 180 -4.82 -4.11 -23.18
C ASP A 180 -3.67 -3.74 -22.23
N ALA A 181 -3.01 -4.71 -21.62
CA ALA A 181 -1.84 -4.50 -20.77
C ALA A 181 -0.71 -3.85 -21.57
N LYS A 182 -0.47 -4.31 -22.81
CA LYS A 182 0.52 -3.69 -23.71
C LYS A 182 0.18 -2.24 -24.00
N ALA A 183 -1.07 -1.96 -24.35
CA ALA A 183 -1.52 -0.59 -24.65
C ALA A 183 -1.35 0.34 -23.44
N ALA A 184 -1.57 -0.15 -22.22
CA ALA A 184 -1.37 0.60 -20.99
C ALA A 184 0.12 0.83 -20.65
N VAL A 185 1.00 -0.14 -20.96
CA VAL A 185 2.43 -0.08 -20.64
C VAL A 185 3.25 0.68 -21.69
N ASP A 186 2.88 0.63 -22.97
CA ASP A 186 3.62 1.25 -24.08
C ASP A 186 3.96 2.74 -23.86
N PRO A 187 3.07 3.61 -23.32
CA PRO A 187 3.38 5.02 -23.03
C PRO A 187 4.48 5.20 -21.99
N TYR A 188 4.77 4.17 -21.19
CA TYR A 188 5.84 4.15 -20.20
C TYR A 188 7.15 3.55 -20.71
N SER A 189 7.26 3.13 -21.97
CA SER A 189 8.41 2.38 -22.51
C SER A 189 9.78 2.99 -22.21
N LYS A 190 9.90 4.31 -22.12
CA LYS A 190 11.15 5.02 -21.76
C LYS A 190 11.46 5.01 -20.26
N ARG A 191 10.50 4.66 -19.43
CA ARG A 191 10.57 4.66 -17.96
C ARG A 191 10.18 3.30 -17.38
N LEU A 192 9.98 2.30 -18.24
CA LEU A 192 9.73 0.92 -17.85
C LEU A 192 10.99 0.30 -17.27
N VAL A 193 10.85 -0.32 -16.12
CA VAL A 193 11.89 -1.06 -15.42
C VAL A 193 11.40 -2.49 -15.21
N LEU A 194 12.00 -3.43 -15.91
CA LEU A 194 11.76 -4.85 -15.67
C LEU A 194 12.75 -5.36 -14.62
N PHE A 195 12.24 -6.10 -13.63
CA PHE A 195 13.03 -6.60 -12.50
C PHE A 195 12.85 -8.11 -12.29
N ASN A 196 13.75 -8.70 -11.52
CA ASN A 196 13.66 -10.10 -11.09
C ASN A 196 13.25 -10.19 -9.61
N PHE A 197 12.63 -11.30 -9.23
CA PHE A 197 12.31 -11.55 -7.84
C PHE A 197 13.57 -11.55 -6.96
N GLY A 198 13.47 -10.91 -5.80
CA GLY A 198 14.57 -10.71 -4.87
C GLY A 198 15.33 -9.42 -5.08
N ASP A 199 15.12 -8.70 -6.18
CA ASP A 199 15.73 -7.39 -6.39
C ASP A 199 15.23 -6.38 -5.34
N GLU A 200 16.12 -5.48 -4.93
CA GLU A 200 15.79 -4.28 -4.20
C GLU A 200 15.57 -3.15 -5.20
N LEU A 201 14.35 -2.62 -5.20
CA LEU A 201 13.90 -1.62 -6.14
C LEU A 201 14.04 -0.21 -5.53
N GLU A 202 13.64 0.81 -6.27
CA GLU A 202 13.65 2.19 -5.81
C GLU A 202 12.94 2.35 -4.45
N GLY A 203 13.49 3.19 -3.59
CA GLY A 203 12.94 3.42 -2.25
C GLY A 203 13.19 2.29 -1.24
N GLY A 204 14.07 1.33 -1.54
CA GLY A 204 14.33 0.16 -0.68
C GLY A 204 13.16 -0.81 -0.65
N ILE A 205 12.35 -0.83 -1.72
CA ILE A 205 11.23 -1.75 -1.89
C ILE A 205 11.78 -3.08 -2.41
N LYS A 206 11.43 -4.19 -1.77
CA LYS A 206 11.83 -5.54 -2.18
C LYS A 206 10.74 -6.22 -2.97
N ALA A 207 11.09 -6.75 -4.14
CA ALA A 207 10.24 -7.59 -4.96
C ALA A 207 10.25 -9.03 -4.44
N ILE A 208 9.08 -9.56 -4.07
CA ILE A 208 8.91 -10.90 -3.52
C ILE A 208 8.13 -11.75 -4.49
N ASN A 209 8.65 -12.94 -4.79
CA ASN A 209 7.96 -13.92 -5.62
C ASN A 209 6.67 -14.40 -4.92
N SER A 210 5.53 -14.12 -5.52
CA SER A 210 4.22 -14.59 -5.09
C SER A 210 3.39 -15.10 -6.28
N VAL A 211 4.06 -15.75 -7.23
CA VAL A 211 3.45 -16.31 -8.44
C VAL A 211 2.39 -17.35 -8.13
N GLY A 212 1.40 -17.44 -9.01
CA GLY A 212 0.29 -18.39 -8.92
C GLY A 212 -1.00 -17.75 -9.43
N HIS A 213 -1.39 -16.62 -8.85
CA HIS A 213 -2.51 -15.83 -9.38
C HIS A 213 -2.26 -15.43 -10.83
N THR A 214 -1.08 -14.91 -11.11
CA THR A 214 -0.52 -14.81 -12.48
C THR A 214 0.90 -15.37 -12.54
N ALA A 215 1.47 -15.44 -13.74
CA ALA A 215 2.78 -16.04 -13.97
C ALA A 215 3.94 -15.27 -13.33
N GLY A 216 3.80 -13.96 -13.17
CA GLY A 216 4.82 -13.10 -12.58
C GLY A 216 4.31 -12.26 -11.42
N HIS A 217 3.19 -12.68 -10.78
CA HIS A 217 2.60 -11.97 -9.66
C HIS A 217 3.63 -11.69 -8.57
N THR A 218 3.72 -10.41 -8.17
CA THR A 218 4.74 -9.87 -7.27
C THR A 218 4.11 -9.24 -6.05
N SER A 219 4.59 -9.61 -4.87
CA SER A 219 4.35 -8.84 -3.64
C SER A 219 5.51 -7.88 -3.39
N TYR A 220 5.24 -6.74 -2.75
CA TYR A 220 6.25 -5.71 -2.49
C TYR A 220 6.38 -5.45 -0.99
N ARG A 221 7.61 -5.38 -0.51
CA ARG A 221 7.87 -5.13 0.91
C ARG A 221 8.67 -3.86 1.13
N LYS A 222 8.20 -3.01 2.04
CA LYS A 222 8.95 -1.87 2.60
C LYS A 222 8.85 -1.88 4.13
N GLY A 223 9.98 -2.12 4.80
CA GLY A 223 10.01 -2.23 6.26
C GLY A 223 9.09 -3.35 6.77
N ASN A 224 8.11 -2.97 7.58
CA ASN A 224 7.10 -3.87 8.14
C ASN A 224 5.78 -3.92 7.34
N VAL A 225 5.72 -3.32 6.16
CA VAL A 225 4.57 -3.37 5.24
C VAL A 225 4.85 -4.37 4.13
N LEU A 226 3.91 -5.27 3.87
CA LEU A 226 3.91 -6.22 2.78
C LEU A 226 2.65 -6.03 1.93
N ILE A 227 2.81 -5.44 0.75
CA ILE A 227 1.75 -5.26 -0.24
C ILE A 227 1.73 -6.51 -1.11
N ALA A 228 0.69 -7.30 -0.94
CA ALA A 228 0.65 -8.68 -1.40
C ALA A 228 -0.17 -8.89 -2.69
N GLY A 229 -0.71 -7.81 -3.27
CA GLY A 229 -1.53 -7.92 -4.49
C GLY A 229 -2.72 -8.83 -4.27
N ASP A 230 -2.89 -9.78 -5.17
CA ASP A 230 -4.04 -10.66 -5.29
C ASP A 230 -3.81 -12.07 -4.76
N ILE A 231 -3.05 -12.20 -3.68
CA ILE A 231 -2.93 -13.51 -3.03
C ILE A 231 -4.22 -13.96 -2.35
N MET A 232 -5.13 -13.04 -2.05
CA MET A 232 -6.46 -13.31 -1.49
C MET A 232 -7.53 -12.37 -2.03
N HIS A 233 -8.69 -12.92 -2.37
CA HIS A 233 -9.91 -12.23 -2.82
C HIS A 233 -11.05 -12.35 -1.81
N GLY A 234 -10.84 -13.09 -0.75
CA GLY A 234 -11.81 -13.32 0.32
C GLY A 234 -11.10 -13.59 1.64
N VAL A 235 -10.73 -12.52 2.36
CA VAL A 235 -9.94 -12.60 3.59
C VAL A 235 -10.59 -13.54 4.61
N ALA A 236 -11.91 -13.40 4.88
CA ALA A 236 -12.62 -14.22 5.85
C ALA A 236 -12.57 -15.74 5.53
N LEU A 237 -12.48 -16.09 4.25
CA LEU A 237 -12.36 -17.47 3.79
C LEU A 237 -10.89 -17.91 3.75
N GLN A 238 -10.06 -17.19 2.99
CA GLN A 238 -8.74 -17.67 2.58
C GLN A 238 -7.66 -17.53 3.67
N THR A 239 -7.93 -16.85 4.77
CA THR A 239 -7.06 -16.89 5.96
C THR A 239 -7.26 -18.17 6.78
N VAL A 240 -8.45 -18.78 6.74
CA VAL A 240 -8.81 -20.02 7.45
C VAL A 240 -8.63 -21.24 6.53
N HIS A 241 -9.06 -21.09 5.28
CA HIS A 241 -9.02 -22.10 4.21
C HIS A 241 -8.15 -21.63 3.06
N PRO A 242 -6.82 -21.58 3.21
CA PRO A 242 -5.91 -21.08 2.18
C PRO A 242 -5.90 -21.92 0.89
N GLU A 243 -6.45 -23.15 0.92
CA GLU A 243 -6.66 -24.01 -0.25
C GLU A 243 -7.80 -23.56 -1.17
N CYS A 244 -8.67 -22.65 -0.71
CA CYS A 244 -9.74 -22.10 -1.52
C CYS A 244 -9.17 -21.04 -2.47
N CYS A 245 -9.25 -21.30 -3.78
CA CYS A 245 -8.71 -20.43 -4.82
C CYS A 245 -9.81 -19.70 -5.58
N ALA A 246 -9.57 -18.44 -5.90
CA ALA A 246 -10.44 -17.72 -6.83
C ALA A 246 -10.41 -18.36 -8.23
N SER A 247 -11.52 -18.33 -8.95
CA SER A 247 -11.65 -19.00 -10.25
C SER A 247 -10.72 -18.46 -11.33
N PHE A 248 -10.09 -17.32 -11.10
CA PHE A 248 -9.12 -16.68 -11.98
C PHE A 248 -7.65 -16.86 -11.55
N ASP A 249 -7.37 -17.62 -10.47
CA ASP A 249 -6.01 -18.06 -10.15
C ASP A 249 -5.48 -18.97 -11.28
N MET A 250 -4.39 -18.57 -11.95
CA MET A 250 -3.88 -19.26 -13.14
C MET A 250 -3.18 -20.60 -12.80
N ASP A 251 -2.55 -20.68 -11.61
CA ASP A 251 -1.87 -21.87 -11.09
C ASP A 251 -2.28 -22.08 -9.63
N ILE A 252 -3.22 -22.98 -9.43
CA ILE A 252 -3.83 -23.24 -8.10
C ILE A 252 -2.78 -23.65 -7.07
N GLU A 253 -1.87 -24.56 -7.41
CA GLU A 253 -0.88 -25.06 -6.46
C GLU A 253 0.07 -23.95 -6.01
N LYS A 254 0.53 -23.12 -6.94
CA LYS A 254 1.39 -21.98 -6.64
C LYS A 254 0.64 -20.89 -5.88
N SER A 255 -0.62 -20.58 -6.23
CA SER A 255 -1.45 -19.60 -5.51
C SER A 255 -1.64 -19.98 -4.06
N VAL A 256 -1.93 -21.25 -3.78
CA VAL A 256 -2.05 -21.79 -2.40
C VAL A 256 -0.71 -21.68 -1.67
N ALA A 257 0.39 -22.10 -2.31
CA ALA A 257 1.71 -22.04 -1.70
C ALA A 257 2.15 -20.58 -1.40
N ALA A 258 1.93 -19.66 -2.33
CA ALA A 258 2.22 -18.23 -2.15
C ALA A 258 1.40 -17.64 -0.99
N ARG A 259 0.09 -17.95 -0.93
CA ARG A 259 -0.81 -17.49 0.13
C ARG A 259 -0.37 -17.98 1.50
N ILE A 260 -0.11 -19.29 1.65
CA ILE A 260 0.35 -19.88 2.92
C ILE A 260 1.68 -19.27 3.34
N SER A 261 2.64 -19.14 2.43
CA SER A 261 3.95 -18.55 2.71
C SER A 261 3.83 -17.08 3.16
N THR A 262 3.00 -16.31 2.47
CA THR A 262 2.78 -14.89 2.77
C THR A 262 2.11 -14.69 4.14
N LEU A 263 1.06 -15.44 4.44
CA LEU A 263 0.39 -15.39 5.75
C LEU A 263 1.34 -15.76 6.88
N LYS A 264 2.11 -16.85 6.71
CA LYS A 264 3.10 -17.29 7.69
C LYS A 264 4.21 -16.25 7.92
N THR A 265 4.70 -15.62 6.85
CA THR A 265 5.71 -14.57 6.93
C THR A 265 5.15 -13.35 7.63
N ALA A 266 3.94 -12.91 7.25
CA ALA A 266 3.29 -11.75 7.85
C ALA A 266 3.07 -11.92 9.37
N GLU A 267 2.64 -13.11 9.80
CA GLU A 267 2.45 -13.44 11.21
C GLU A 267 3.78 -13.50 11.96
N SER A 268 4.76 -14.27 11.46
CA SER A 268 6.03 -14.51 12.14
C SER A 268 6.88 -13.25 12.28
N GLU A 269 6.81 -12.35 11.30
CA GLU A 269 7.56 -11.09 11.26
C GLU A 269 6.72 -9.88 11.71
N LYS A 270 5.47 -10.11 12.16
CA LYS A 270 4.55 -9.08 12.65
C LYS A 270 4.37 -7.93 11.66
N LEU A 271 4.02 -8.27 10.43
CA LEU A 271 3.85 -7.31 9.35
C LEU A 271 2.42 -6.72 9.30
N ILE A 272 2.30 -5.59 8.62
CA ILE A 272 1.04 -5.11 8.04
C ILE A 272 0.93 -5.77 6.67
N LEU A 273 0.01 -6.70 6.50
CA LEU A 273 -0.29 -7.32 5.23
C LEU A 273 -1.37 -6.52 4.51
N CYS A 274 -1.10 -6.09 3.29
CA CYS A 274 -1.98 -5.29 2.44
C CYS A 274 -2.41 -6.12 1.22
N GLY A 275 -3.66 -6.03 0.80
CA GLY A 275 -4.14 -6.71 -0.40
C GLY A 275 -5.17 -5.86 -1.14
N MET A 276 -5.14 -5.91 -2.48
CA MET A 276 -5.96 -5.06 -3.34
C MET A 276 -7.46 -5.38 -3.22
N HIS A 277 -7.78 -6.64 -2.89
CA HIS A 277 -9.15 -7.11 -2.70
C HIS A 277 -9.52 -7.36 -1.23
N PHE A 278 -8.72 -6.89 -0.27
CA PHE A 278 -9.09 -7.01 1.13
C PHE A 278 -10.29 -6.12 1.46
N PRO A 279 -11.03 -6.38 2.56
CA PRO A 279 -12.10 -5.48 2.99
C PRO A 279 -11.65 -4.04 3.16
N VAL A 280 -12.60 -3.13 3.32
CA VAL A 280 -12.35 -1.69 3.54
C VAL A 280 -11.23 -1.48 4.57
N GLY A 281 -10.24 -0.67 4.18
CA GLY A 281 -8.99 -0.47 4.91
C GLY A 281 -7.82 -1.28 4.37
N GLY A 282 -8.08 -2.37 3.62
CA GLY A 282 -7.10 -3.10 2.81
C GLY A 282 -5.99 -3.83 3.57
N ILE A 283 -6.07 -3.95 4.91
CA ILE A 283 -4.97 -4.51 5.71
C ILE A 283 -5.41 -5.60 6.69
N ILE A 284 -4.44 -6.49 6.98
CA ILE A 284 -4.42 -7.34 8.19
C ILE A 284 -3.17 -6.93 8.98
N ASP A 285 -3.36 -6.49 10.23
CA ASP A 285 -2.27 -5.99 11.07
C ASP A 285 -1.82 -7.07 12.06
N PHE A 286 -0.74 -7.78 11.75
CA PHE A 286 -0.15 -8.83 12.57
C PHE A 286 0.75 -8.31 13.72
N ARG A 287 0.85 -6.99 13.90
CA ARG A 287 1.64 -6.39 15.00
C ARG A 287 0.87 -6.37 16.34
N LYS A 288 -0.44 -6.61 16.28
CA LYS A 288 -1.35 -6.56 17.43
C LYS A 288 -1.37 -7.88 18.22
#